data_506046e1071ac71268bc732420d4af5a
#
_entry.id   506046e1071ac71268bc732420d4af5a
#
_cell.length_a   1.000
_cell.length_b   1.000
_cell.length_c   1.000
_cell.angle_alpha   90.00
_cell.angle_beta   90.00
_cell.angle_gamma   90.00
#
_symmetry.space_group_name_H-M   'P 1'
#
loop_
_entity.id
_entity.type
_entity.pdbx_description
1 polymer ?
#
loop_
_entity_poly.entity_id
_entity_poly.type
_entity_poly.pdbx_seq_one_letter_code
_entity_poly.pdbx_strand_id
1 'polypeptide(L)'
;LIYFLINEAGKTIQNAIDEIREAVDFLRYYSNQILKISDASDLEGPTGEENLITYTAKGRFLCISPWNFPVAILIGQISAARACGNKVIVQPSEHTSILGYLVVKKFHELGIPKDALELILGDGSYGETLTKISPLHGVAFTGSLKTAKSIQANLLESQKQIVPLIAETGGINAMIVDSSALLEQVTDDVIRSAFDSAGQRCSALRVLCIQEEIYDDLVTMIKGNISTQTVGDPNDFDIDIGPIINNKALENLNNYITKCKQKGMEVFQFEGKESKTHINPTIVNINSISDIEDEQFGPILHILKYKSNEIDQLIAEINDSGYGLTMGIHTRIESRADYFGSMSNVGNIYINRDMVGAGVGSQPFGGVGLSGSGFKAGGPNYLLQFLNEKVVSKNSVAFGGNTELLNLQEDL
;
A
#
# COMPACT_ATOMS: atom_id res chain seq x y z
N LEU A 1 15.74 -15.75 3.82
CA LEU A 1 14.82 -14.84 3.11
C LEU A 1 15.57 -13.64 2.53
N ILE A 2 16.44 -12.94 3.29
CA ILE A 2 17.19 -11.74 2.83
C ILE A 2 17.91 -12.03 1.51
N TYR A 3 18.66 -13.13 1.39
CA TYR A 3 19.32 -13.53 0.15
C TYR A 3 18.37 -13.56 -1.06
N PHE A 4 17.17 -14.10 -0.91
CA PHE A 4 16.19 -14.16 -1.98
C PHE A 4 15.50 -12.81 -2.23
N LEU A 5 15.32 -11.97 -1.21
CA LEU A 5 14.84 -10.59 -1.40
C LEU A 5 15.80 -9.78 -2.27
N ILE A 6 17.09 -9.98 -2.11
CA ILE A 6 18.11 -9.34 -2.93
C ILE A 6 18.11 -9.91 -4.35
N ASN A 7 18.14 -11.25 -4.48
CA ASN A 7 18.42 -11.89 -5.77
C ASN A 7 17.16 -12.20 -6.62
N GLU A 8 15.97 -12.32 -6.02
CA GLU A 8 14.70 -12.56 -6.73
C GLU A 8 13.91 -11.27 -6.91
N ALA A 9 13.88 -10.39 -5.89
CA ALA A 9 13.13 -9.15 -5.92
C ALA A 9 13.98 -7.88 -6.21
N GLY A 10 15.31 -8.02 -6.33
CA GLY A 10 16.20 -6.90 -6.65
C GLY A 10 16.34 -5.86 -5.54
N LYS A 11 16.05 -6.22 -4.28
CA LYS A 11 16.11 -5.27 -3.17
C LYS A 11 17.55 -5.05 -2.69
N THR A 12 17.88 -3.81 -2.33
CA THR A 12 19.12 -3.54 -1.59
C THR A 12 19.10 -4.27 -0.25
N ILE A 13 20.29 -4.46 0.35
CA ILE A 13 20.43 -5.15 1.63
C ILE A 13 19.57 -4.49 2.71
N GLN A 14 19.58 -3.15 2.78
CA GLN A 14 18.78 -2.40 3.74
C GLN A 14 17.28 -2.60 3.53
N ASN A 15 16.80 -2.49 2.28
CA ASN A 15 15.41 -2.72 1.94
C ASN A 15 14.95 -4.15 2.27
N ALA A 16 15.81 -5.15 2.08
CA ALA A 16 15.52 -6.54 2.41
C ALA A 16 15.40 -6.75 3.94
N ILE A 17 16.23 -6.09 4.73
CA ILE A 17 16.17 -6.14 6.20
C ILE A 17 14.88 -5.48 6.69
N ASP A 18 14.54 -4.30 6.17
CA ASP A 18 13.37 -3.53 6.59
C ASP A 18 12.08 -4.28 6.24
N GLU A 19 12.01 -4.95 5.09
CA GLU A 19 10.87 -5.77 4.71
C GLU A 19 10.65 -6.97 5.65
N ILE A 20 11.72 -7.63 6.09
CA ILE A 20 11.60 -8.72 7.07
C ILE A 20 11.08 -8.21 8.42
N ARG A 21 11.52 -7.03 8.85
CA ARG A 21 11.02 -6.38 10.08
C ARG A 21 9.54 -6.06 9.98
N GLU A 22 9.11 -5.45 8.87
CA GLU A 22 7.72 -5.16 8.60
C GLU A 22 6.85 -6.44 8.61
N ALA A 23 7.32 -7.53 8.01
CA ALA A 23 6.64 -8.82 8.03
C ALA A 23 6.43 -9.36 9.46
N VAL A 24 7.44 -9.22 10.33
CA VAL A 24 7.35 -9.60 11.75
C VAL A 24 6.35 -8.70 12.49
N ASP A 25 6.33 -7.41 12.18
CA ASP A 25 5.41 -6.46 12.80
C ASP A 25 3.95 -6.76 12.43
N PHE A 26 3.64 -7.14 11.19
CA PHE A 26 2.32 -7.62 10.80
C PHE A 26 1.87 -8.84 11.62
N LEU A 27 2.74 -9.85 11.76
CA LEU A 27 2.44 -11.05 12.55
C LEU A 27 2.09 -10.70 14.00
N ARG A 28 2.91 -9.88 14.65
CA ARG A 28 2.71 -9.45 16.04
C ARG A 28 1.47 -8.58 16.19
N TYR A 29 1.29 -7.64 15.29
CA TYR A 29 0.18 -6.70 15.36
C TYR A 29 -1.16 -7.40 15.23
N TYR A 30 -1.36 -8.22 14.20
CA TYR A 30 -2.63 -8.90 13.99
C TYR A 30 -2.92 -9.98 15.03
N SER A 31 -1.90 -10.65 15.55
CA SER A 31 -2.07 -11.58 16.68
C SER A 31 -2.59 -10.89 17.93
N ASN A 32 -2.11 -9.66 18.21
CA ASN A 32 -2.61 -8.88 19.34
C ASN A 32 -3.96 -8.21 19.03
N GLN A 33 -4.19 -7.81 17.79
CA GLN A 33 -5.41 -7.10 17.41
C GLN A 33 -6.63 -8.01 17.45
N ILE A 34 -6.49 -9.27 17.02
CA ILE A 34 -7.62 -10.22 17.04
C ILE A 34 -8.11 -10.50 18.47
N LEU A 35 -7.22 -10.52 19.45
CA LEU A 35 -7.62 -10.71 20.87
C LEU A 35 -8.53 -9.59 21.39
N LYS A 36 -8.42 -8.37 20.85
CA LYS A 36 -9.28 -7.24 21.21
C LYS A 36 -10.65 -7.29 20.53
N ILE A 37 -10.75 -7.98 19.39
CA ILE A 37 -11.95 -8.05 18.56
C ILE A 37 -12.76 -9.31 18.91
N SER A 38 -12.09 -10.41 19.35
CA SER A 38 -12.71 -11.73 19.51
C SER A 38 -13.72 -11.84 20.64
N ASP A 39 -13.66 -10.93 21.60
CA ASP A 39 -14.59 -10.95 22.74
C ASP A 39 -15.96 -10.43 22.30
N ALA A 40 -17.02 -11.15 22.69
CA ALA A 40 -18.38 -10.67 22.52
C ALA A 40 -18.54 -9.36 23.29
N SER A 41 -19.14 -8.37 22.65
CA SER A 41 -19.40 -7.07 23.28
C SER A 41 -20.89 -6.85 23.47
N ASP A 42 -21.26 -6.36 24.65
CA ASP A 42 -22.62 -5.93 24.93
C ASP A 42 -22.92 -4.63 24.20
N LEU A 43 -24.10 -4.57 23.61
CA LEU A 43 -24.64 -3.38 22.96
C LEU A 43 -25.73 -2.79 23.87
N GLU A 44 -25.76 -1.47 23.97
CA GLU A 44 -26.83 -0.77 24.68
C GLU A 44 -28.19 -1.11 24.09
N GLY A 45 -29.20 -1.30 24.96
CA GLY A 45 -30.55 -1.64 24.56
C GLY A 45 -31.59 -1.29 25.63
N PRO A 46 -32.88 -1.47 25.31
CA PRO A 46 -33.94 -1.23 26.31
C PRO A 46 -33.87 -2.26 27.44
N THR A 47 -34.32 -1.85 28.63
CA THR A 47 -34.41 -2.72 29.82
C THR A 47 -35.16 -4.02 29.51
N GLY A 48 -34.56 -5.16 29.84
CA GLY A 48 -35.11 -6.49 29.54
C GLY A 48 -34.68 -7.08 28.22
N GLU A 49 -33.79 -6.41 27.49
CA GLU A 49 -33.11 -6.96 26.33
C GLU A 49 -31.61 -7.15 26.60
N GLU A 50 -31.05 -8.20 26.04
CA GLU A 50 -29.64 -8.52 26.04
C GLU A 50 -29.21 -8.53 24.56
N ASN A 51 -28.33 -7.59 24.16
CA ASN A 51 -27.88 -7.44 22.79
C ASN A 51 -26.37 -7.69 22.74
N LEU A 52 -25.97 -8.71 21.97
CA LEU A 52 -24.58 -9.12 21.84
C LEU A 52 -24.12 -9.00 20.41
N ILE A 53 -22.94 -8.43 20.19
CA ILE A 53 -22.23 -8.49 18.93
C ILE A 53 -21.09 -9.50 19.02
N THR A 54 -20.97 -10.35 18.02
CA THR A 54 -19.92 -11.37 17.93
C THR A 54 -19.34 -11.40 16.52
N TYR A 55 -18.11 -11.86 16.42
CA TYR A 55 -17.40 -11.96 15.15
C TYR A 55 -17.01 -13.40 14.84
N THR A 56 -17.17 -13.80 13.58
CA THR A 56 -16.81 -15.14 13.09
C THR A 56 -16.05 -15.04 11.80
N ALA A 57 -15.23 -16.07 11.48
CA ALA A 57 -14.53 -16.14 10.20
C ALA A 57 -15.51 -16.09 9.02
N LYS A 58 -15.15 -15.36 7.95
CA LYS A 58 -15.94 -15.37 6.71
C LYS A 58 -15.87 -16.73 5.99
N GLY A 59 -14.70 -17.40 6.02
CA GLY A 59 -14.49 -18.70 5.39
C GLY A 59 -13.19 -18.80 4.60
N ARG A 60 -13.25 -18.89 3.27
CA ARG A 60 -12.08 -19.03 2.39
C ARG A 60 -11.70 -17.70 1.75
N PHE A 61 -10.48 -17.25 2.00
CA PHE A 61 -9.90 -16.07 1.38
C PHE A 61 -8.87 -16.46 0.32
N LEU A 62 -8.87 -15.72 -0.80
CA LEU A 62 -7.79 -15.72 -1.77
C LEU A 62 -6.92 -14.49 -1.51
N CYS A 63 -5.63 -14.71 -1.24
CA CYS A 63 -4.63 -13.66 -1.03
C CYS A 63 -3.68 -13.62 -2.23
N ILE A 64 -3.65 -12.50 -2.96
CA ILE A 64 -2.78 -12.29 -4.12
C ILE A 64 -1.84 -11.15 -3.80
N SER A 65 -0.54 -11.44 -3.73
CA SER A 65 0.48 -10.47 -3.31
C SER A 65 1.42 -10.08 -4.45
N PRO A 66 1.95 -8.85 -4.42
CA PRO A 66 2.84 -8.34 -5.45
C PRO A 66 4.29 -8.79 -5.24
N TRP A 67 5.12 -8.49 -6.22
CA TRP A 67 6.54 -8.79 -6.20
C TRP A 67 7.40 -7.74 -5.47
N ASN A 68 6.92 -6.50 -5.30
CA ASN A 68 7.72 -5.41 -4.75
C ASN A 68 7.87 -5.43 -3.23
N PHE A 69 6.94 -6.10 -2.52
CA PHE A 69 7.03 -6.47 -1.10
C PHE A 69 6.60 -7.92 -0.93
N PRO A 70 7.38 -8.87 -1.47
CA PRO A 70 6.95 -10.27 -1.62
C PRO A 70 6.86 -11.03 -0.31
N VAL A 71 7.45 -10.52 0.76
CA VAL A 71 7.40 -11.12 2.10
C VAL A 71 6.43 -10.36 3.00
N ALA A 72 6.58 -9.03 3.11
CA ALA A 72 5.79 -8.26 4.06
C ALA A 72 4.30 -8.23 3.70
N ILE A 73 3.95 -7.90 2.45
CA ILE A 73 2.54 -7.87 2.02
C ILE A 73 1.94 -9.28 2.03
N LEU A 74 2.68 -10.30 1.55
CA LEU A 74 2.24 -11.69 1.59
C LEU A 74 1.89 -12.13 3.01
N ILE A 75 2.81 -11.91 3.96
CA ILE A 75 2.61 -12.24 5.37
C ILE A 75 1.49 -11.40 5.98
N GLY A 76 1.39 -10.12 5.64
CA GLY A 76 0.31 -9.24 6.10
C GLY A 76 -1.07 -9.76 5.71
N GLN A 77 -1.28 -10.16 4.46
CA GLN A 77 -2.53 -10.73 3.99
C GLN A 77 -2.82 -12.10 4.63
N ILE A 78 -1.84 -13.00 4.66
CA ILE A 78 -2.00 -14.33 5.29
C ILE A 78 -2.32 -14.18 6.78
N SER A 79 -1.54 -13.40 7.51
CA SER A 79 -1.70 -13.27 8.97
C SER A 79 -3.01 -12.61 9.35
N ALA A 80 -3.49 -11.60 8.62
CA ALA A 80 -4.79 -10.99 8.84
C ALA A 80 -5.94 -12.00 8.65
N ALA A 81 -5.95 -12.70 7.50
CA ALA A 81 -6.97 -13.70 7.21
C ALA A 81 -6.93 -14.87 8.20
N ARG A 82 -5.74 -15.37 8.56
CA ARG A 82 -5.55 -16.49 9.49
C ARG A 82 -5.87 -16.14 10.93
N ALA A 83 -5.50 -14.94 11.40
CA ALA A 83 -5.87 -14.47 12.73
C ALA A 83 -7.39 -14.48 12.93
N CYS A 84 -8.14 -14.13 11.89
CA CYS A 84 -9.60 -14.17 11.87
C CYS A 84 -10.20 -15.57 11.68
N GLY A 85 -9.39 -16.65 11.63
CA GLY A 85 -9.86 -18.02 11.49
C GLY A 85 -10.21 -18.47 10.07
N ASN A 86 -9.93 -17.67 9.04
CA ASN A 86 -10.22 -18.02 7.65
C ASN A 86 -9.24 -19.06 7.09
N LYS A 87 -9.70 -19.88 6.14
CA LYS A 87 -8.82 -20.65 5.26
C LYS A 87 -8.26 -19.73 4.19
N VAL A 88 -7.00 -19.91 3.82
CA VAL A 88 -6.29 -19.06 2.88
C VAL A 88 -5.75 -19.86 1.71
N ILE A 89 -6.09 -19.45 0.49
CA ILE A 89 -5.37 -19.78 -0.72
C ILE A 89 -4.48 -18.59 -1.02
N VAL A 90 -3.18 -18.79 -1.19
CA VAL A 90 -2.25 -17.69 -1.47
C VAL A 90 -1.57 -17.89 -2.81
N GLN A 91 -1.54 -16.80 -3.58
CA GLN A 91 -0.80 -16.70 -4.83
C GLN A 91 0.17 -15.51 -4.75
N PRO A 92 1.47 -15.74 -4.51
CA PRO A 92 2.49 -14.74 -4.67
C PRO A 92 2.70 -14.43 -6.17
N SER A 93 3.27 -13.27 -6.47
CA SER A 93 3.70 -12.95 -7.83
C SER A 93 4.66 -14.01 -8.38
N GLU A 94 4.55 -14.32 -9.68
CA GLU A 94 5.46 -15.20 -10.41
C GLU A 94 6.92 -14.74 -10.36
N HIS A 95 7.15 -13.44 -10.20
CA HIS A 95 8.50 -12.85 -10.11
C HIS A 95 9.20 -13.11 -8.77
N THR A 96 8.45 -13.57 -7.75
CA THR A 96 8.97 -13.81 -6.39
C THR A 96 8.41 -15.10 -5.81
N SER A 97 8.31 -16.12 -6.66
CA SER A 97 7.68 -17.40 -6.32
C SER A 97 8.50 -18.23 -5.31
N ILE A 98 9.83 -18.13 -5.32
CA ILE A 98 10.70 -18.80 -4.35
C ILE A 98 10.46 -18.23 -2.95
N LEU A 99 10.40 -16.90 -2.82
CA LEU A 99 10.07 -16.23 -1.55
C LEU A 99 8.70 -16.67 -1.05
N GLY A 100 7.67 -16.67 -1.91
CA GLY A 100 6.34 -17.11 -1.55
C GLY A 100 6.31 -18.56 -1.07
N TYR A 101 7.03 -19.45 -1.76
CA TYR A 101 7.17 -20.85 -1.34
C TYR A 101 7.85 -20.97 0.03
N LEU A 102 8.94 -20.26 0.26
CA LEU A 102 9.69 -20.32 1.52
C LEU A 102 8.87 -19.79 2.70
N VAL A 103 8.09 -18.72 2.48
CA VAL A 103 7.18 -18.16 3.50
C VAL A 103 6.12 -19.18 3.89
N VAL A 104 5.41 -19.75 2.91
CA VAL A 104 4.34 -20.73 3.19
C VAL A 104 4.89 -22.01 3.80
N LYS A 105 6.04 -22.51 3.29
CA LYS A 105 6.75 -23.64 3.89
C LYS A 105 7.04 -23.37 5.37
N LYS A 106 7.49 -22.14 5.71
CA LYS A 106 7.78 -21.79 7.10
C LYS A 106 6.54 -21.77 7.99
N PHE A 107 5.40 -21.31 7.50
CA PHE A 107 4.13 -21.41 8.22
C PHE A 107 3.75 -22.87 8.51
N HIS A 108 3.92 -23.78 7.55
CA HIS A 108 3.64 -25.20 7.75
C HIS A 108 4.60 -25.85 8.75
N GLU A 109 5.91 -25.54 8.69
CA GLU A 109 6.90 -26.00 9.66
C GLU A 109 6.58 -25.54 11.09
N LEU A 110 5.94 -24.37 11.24
CA LEU A 110 5.50 -23.81 12.52
C LEU A 110 4.11 -24.30 12.96
N GLY A 111 3.50 -25.25 12.23
CA GLY A 111 2.27 -25.94 12.65
C GLY A 111 0.98 -25.43 12.01
N ILE A 112 1.03 -24.51 11.05
CA ILE A 112 -0.18 -24.16 10.29
C ILE A 112 -0.56 -25.33 9.37
N PRO A 113 -1.78 -25.92 9.49
CA PRO A 113 -2.21 -27.03 8.67
C PRO A 113 -2.23 -26.69 7.17
N LYS A 114 -1.89 -27.65 6.31
CA LYS A 114 -1.85 -27.45 4.86
C LYS A 114 -3.21 -27.10 4.26
N ASP A 115 -4.29 -27.64 4.82
CA ASP A 115 -5.67 -27.34 4.40
C ASP A 115 -6.19 -25.99 4.92
N ALA A 116 -5.44 -25.34 5.81
CA ALA A 116 -5.73 -24.01 6.32
C ALA A 116 -4.97 -22.89 5.59
N LEU A 117 -3.85 -23.24 4.94
CA LEU A 117 -3.03 -22.35 4.12
C LEU A 117 -2.51 -23.11 2.90
N GLU A 118 -3.05 -22.84 1.74
CA GLU A 118 -2.71 -23.48 0.48
C GLU A 118 -1.92 -22.52 -0.42
N LEU A 119 -0.80 -23.00 -0.99
CA LEU A 119 0.03 -22.21 -1.91
C LEU A 119 -0.23 -22.64 -3.35
N ILE A 120 -0.53 -21.68 -4.21
CA ILE A 120 -0.61 -21.85 -5.66
C ILE A 120 0.45 -20.97 -6.30
N LEU A 121 1.36 -21.58 -7.05
CA LEU A 121 2.36 -20.88 -7.86
C LEU A 121 1.90 -20.85 -9.31
N GLY A 122 2.06 -19.72 -9.95
CA GLY A 122 1.69 -19.52 -11.34
C GLY A 122 1.66 -18.05 -11.71
N ASP A 123 1.45 -17.77 -12.98
CA ASP A 123 1.33 -16.42 -13.53
C ASP A 123 -0.08 -15.82 -13.33
N GLY A 124 -0.33 -14.66 -13.93
CA GLY A 124 -1.61 -13.98 -13.86
C GLY A 124 -2.81 -14.79 -14.36
N SER A 125 -2.61 -15.78 -15.24
CA SER A 125 -3.69 -16.64 -15.75
C SER A 125 -4.22 -17.60 -14.68
N TYR A 126 -3.34 -18.06 -13.80
CA TYR A 126 -3.74 -18.82 -12.60
C TYR A 126 -4.52 -17.91 -11.63
N GLY A 127 -4.06 -16.67 -11.41
CA GLY A 127 -4.78 -15.70 -10.60
C GLY A 127 -6.20 -15.46 -11.09
N GLU A 128 -6.37 -15.29 -12.39
CA GLU A 128 -7.70 -15.18 -13.01
C GLU A 128 -8.56 -16.42 -12.74
N THR A 129 -8.00 -17.63 -12.89
CA THR A 129 -8.70 -18.88 -12.61
C THR A 129 -9.09 -18.97 -11.14
N LEU A 130 -8.19 -18.62 -10.21
CA LEU A 130 -8.43 -18.67 -8.78
C LEU A 130 -9.57 -17.72 -8.34
N THR A 131 -9.72 -16.57 -8.99
CA THR A 131 -10.85 -15.65 -8.69
C THR A 131 -12.21 -16.21 -9.10
N LYS A 132 -12.24 -17.24 -9.97
CA LYS A 132 -13.45 -17.94 -10.43
C LYS A 132 -13.78 -19.20 -9.63
N ILE A 133 -12.89 -19.65 -8.71
CA ILE A 133 -13.16 -20.80 -7.84
C ILE A 133 -14.28 -20.46 -6.86
N SER A 134 -15.29 -21.33 -6.77
CA SER A 134 -16.41 -21.14 -5.83
C SER A 134 -16.42 -22.27 -4.78
N PRO A 135 -16.72 -21.96 -3.49
CA PRO A 135 -16.99 -20.62 -2.96
C PRO A 135 -15.71 -19.89 -2.52
N LEU A 136 -15.61 -18.61 -2.86
CA LEU A 136 -14.74 -17.64 -2.18
C LEU A 136 -15.57 -16.79 -1.23
N HIS A 137 -14.98 -16.35 -0.12
CA HIS A 137 -15.63 -15.53 0.90
C HIS A 137 -14.95 -14.17 1.07
N GLY A 138 -13.83 -13.97 0.40
CA GLY A 138 -13.11 -12.72 0.31
C GLY A 138 -11.85 -12.86 -0.55
N VAL A 139 -11.41 -11.73 -1.11
CA VAL A 139 -10.13 -11.61 -1.81
C VAL A 139 -9.36 -10.46 -1.22
N ALA A 140 -8.11 -10.69 -0.81
CA ALA A 140 -7.15 -9.66 -0.47
C ALA A 140 -6.11 -9.58 -1.61
N PHE A 141 -6.04 -8.43 -2.24
CA PHE A 141 -5.23 -8.19 -3.43
C PHE A 141 -4.36 -6.95 -3.27
N THR A 142 -3.10 -7.05 -3.63
CA THR A 142 -2.23 -5.89 -3.81
C THR A 142 -1.53 -6.00 -5.16
N GLY A 143 -1.64 -4.96 -5.99
CA GLY A 143 -1.05 -4.96 -7.33
C GLY A 143 -1.58 -3.84 -8.22
N SER A 144 -1.66 -4.05 -9.54
CA SER A 144 -2.11 -3.02 -10.47
C SER A 144 -3.62 -2.77 -10.42
N LEU A 145 -4.04 -1.53 -10.65
CA LEU A 145 -5.45 -1.15 -10.77
C LEU A 145 -6.19 -1.98 -11.83
N LYS A 146 -5.54 -2.24 -12.97
CA LYS A 146 -6.11 -3.08 -14.04
C LYS A 146 -6.45 -4.47 -13.55
N THR A 147 -5.55 -5.08 -12.77
CA THR A 147 -5.77 -6.42 -12.20
C THR A 147 -6.88 -6.38 -11.13
N ALA A 148 -6.92 -5.35 -10.27
CA ALA A 148 -7.99 -5.19 -9.27
C ALA A 148 -9.38 -5.14 -9.93
N LYS A 149 -9.53 -4.35 -11.00
CA LYS A 149 -10.78 -4.27 -11.77
C LYS A 149 -11.15 -5.61 -12.43
N SER A 150 -10.17 -6.35 -12.96
CA SER A 150 -10.41 -7.69 -13.52
C SER A 150 -10.87 -8.69 -12.45
N ILE A 151 -10.24 -8.68 -11.27
CA ILE A 151 -10.67 -9.50 -10.12
C ILE A 151 -12.11 -9.17 -9.74
N GLN A 152 -12.44 -7.88 -9.62
CA GLN A 152 -13.80 -7.44 -9.25
C GLN A 152 -14.85 -7.94 -10.26
N ALA A 153 -14.57 -7.84 -11.55
CA ALA A 153 -15.45 -8.35 -12.62
C ALA A 153 -15.64 -9.88 -12.51
N ASN A 154 -14.54 -10.62 -12.36
CA ASN A 154 -14.59 -12.07 -12.20
C ASN A 154 -15.41 -12.52 -10.98
N LEU A 155 -15.25 -11.83 -9.84
CA LEU A 155 -16.03 -12.12 -8.64
C LEU A 155 -17.52 -11.89 -8.86
N LEU A 156 -17.87 -10.81 -9.53
CA LEU A 156 -19.27 -10.49 -9.85
C LEU A 156 -19.91 -11.55 -10.75
N GLU A 157 -19.18 -12.04 -11.73
CA GLU A 157 -19.68 -13.00 -12.71
C GLU A 157 -19.73 -14.46 -12.18
N SER A 158 -18.72 -14.87 -11.38
CA SER A 158 -18.52 -16.28 -11.04
C SER A 158 -19.06 -16.68 -9.67
N GLN A 159 -19.20 -15.75 -8.71
CA GLN A 159 -19.60 -16.08 -7.35
C GLN A 159 -21.11 -15.93 -7.16
N LYS A 160 -21.73 -16.88 -6.42
CA LYS A 160 -23.16 -16.84 -6.07
C LYS A 160 -23.47 -15.81 -4.97
N GLN A 161 -22.48 -15.42 -4.20
CA GLN A 161 -22.59 -14.47 -3.10
C GLN A 161 -21.78 -13.22 -3.39
N ILE A 162 -22.08 -12.13 -2.68
CA ILE A 162 -21.28 -10.90 -2.73
C ILE A 162 -19.97 -11.17 -2.00
N VAL A 163 -18.86 -11.22 -2.75
CA VAL A 163 -17.52 -11.46 -2.21
C VAL A 163 -16.79 -10.12 -2.08
N PRO A 164 -16.37 -9.73 -0.88
CA PRO A 164 -15.58 -8.52 -0.69
C PRO A 164 -14.22 -8.64 -1.35
N LEU A 165 -13.81 -7.56 -2.02
CA LEU A 165 -12.46 -7.35 -2.54
C LEU A 165 -11.76 -6.29 -1.70
N ILE A 166 -10.73 -6.70 -0.96
CA ILE A 166 -9.81 -5.81 -0.25
C ILE A 166 -8.66 -5.54 -1.22
N ALA A 167 -8.72 -4.42 -1.92
CA ALA A 167 -7.74 -4.08 -2.94
C ALA A 167 -6.86 -2.92 -2.49
N GLU A 168 -5.55 -3.07 -2.70
CA GLU A 168 -4.56 -2.01 -2.61
C GLU A 168 -3.81 -1.93 -3.93
N THR A 169 -3.81 -0.73 -4.54
CA THR A 169 -3.21 -0.50 -5.85
C THR A 169 -2.21 0.65 -5.81
N GLY A 170 -1.68 1.03 -6.96
CA GLY A 170 -0.72 2.13 -7.09
C GLY A 170 -1.33 3.53 -6.95
N GLY A 171 -0.53 4.55 -7.26
CA GLY A 171 -0.94 5.93 -7.18
C GLY A 171 -0.05 6.88 -7.98
N ILE A 172 -0.61 8.02 -8.37
CA ILE A 172 0.15 9.18 -8.84
C ILE A 172 0.40 10.08 -7.62
N ASN A 173 1.28 9.58 -6.72
CA ASN A 173 1.51 10.21 -5.43
C ASN A 173 2.23 11.55 -5.57
N ALA A 174 1.67 12.61 -4.99
CA ALA A 174 2.21 13.94 -5.06
C ALA A 174 2.88 14.38 -3.74
N MET A 175 3.86 15.28 -3.84
CA MET A 175 4.41 16.00 -2.71
C MET A 175 4.33 17.51 -3.00
N ILE A 176 3.71 18.27 -2.11
CA ILE A 176 3.60 19.72 -2.19
C ILE A 176 4.67 20.36 -1.31
N VAL A 177 5.48 21.21 -1.90
CA VAL A 177 6.55 21.94 -1.19
C VAL A 177 6.28 23.42 -1.32
N ASP A 178 5.99 24.09 -0.21
CA ASP A 178 5.81 25.54 -0.20
C ASP A 178 7.11 26.29 0.09
N SER A 179 7.10 27.59 -0.16
CA SER A 179 8.30 28.46 -0.03
C SER A 179 8.87 28.55 1.40
N SER A 180 8.13 28.09 2.42
CA SER A 180 8.61 28.07 3.81
C SER A 180 9.35 26.78 4.17
N ALA A 181 9.35 25.76 3.31
CA ALA A 181 9.93 24.45 3.59
C ALA A 181 11.46 24.52 3.82
N LEU A 182 11.98 23.53 4.55
CA LEU A 182 13.42 23.37 4.77
C LEU A 182 14.00 22.53 3.62
N LEU A 183 14.70 23.19 2.68
CA LEU A 183 15.07 22.60 1.40
C LEU A 183 16.00 21.39 1.51
N GLU A 184 16.91 21.38 2.49
CA GLU A 184 17.80 20.25 2.77
C GLU A 184 16.99 18.99 3.14
N GLN A 185 16.05 19.12 4.07
CA GLN A 185 15.17 18.03 4.47
C GLN A 185 14.28 17.58 3.30
N VAL A 186 13.70 18.53 2.57
CA VAL A 186 12.90 18.21 1.36
C VAL A 186 13.72 17.40 0.37
N THR A 187 14.99 17.79 0.14
CA THR A 187 15.88 17.09 -0.80
C THR A 187 16.04 15.63 -0.39
N ASP A 188 16.38 15.35 0.85
CA ASP A 188 16.59 13.98 1.36
C ASP A 188 15.28 13.18 1.30
N ASP A 189 14.16 13.77 1.72
CA ASP A 189 12.85 13.12 1.71
C ASP A 189 12.35 12.84 0.28
N VAL A 190 12.63 13.71 -0.69
CA VAL A 190 12.33 13.50 -2.13
C VAL A 190 13.17 12.36 -2.69
N ILE A 191 14.47 12.33 -2.45
CA ILE A 191 15.35 11.27 -2.93
C ILE A 191 14.88 9.92 -2.43
N ARG A 192 14.65 9.81 -1.12
CA ARG A 192 14.15 8.59 -0.50
C ARG A 192 12.77 8.19 -1.04
N SER A 193 11.85 9.15 -1.17
CA SER A 193 10.49 8.86 -1.60
C SER A 193 10.38 8.47 -3.07
N ALA A 194 11.21 9.03 -3.96
CA ALA A 194 11.12 8.81 -5.39
C ALA A 194 11.97 7.64 -5.88
N PHE A 195 13.15 7.42 -5.28
CA PHE A 195 14.16 6.55 -5.87
C PHE A 195 14.52 5.33 -5.04
N ASP A 196 14.20 5.28 -3.74
CA ASP A 196 14.39 4.08 -2.94
C ASP A 196 13.64 2.88 -3.55
N SER A 197 14.23 1.69 -3.49
CA SER A 197 13.76 0.48 -4.20
C SER A 197 13.57 0.69 -5.71
N ALA A 198 14.39 1.52 -6.35
CA ALA A 198 14.28 1.94 -7.74
C ALA A 198 12.89 2.55 -8.09
N GLY A 199 12.26 3.25 -7.13
CA GLY A 199 10.91 3.81 -7.28
C GLY A 199 9.81 2.77 -7.41
N GLN A 200 10.10 1.49 -7.15
CA GLN A 200 9.16 0.37 -7.29
C GLN A 200 8.33 0.15 -6.03
N ARG A 201 7.80 1.22 -5.45
CA ARG A 201 6.87 1.21 -4.32
C ARG A 201 5.55 1.86 -4.71
N CYS A 202 4.44 1.32 -4.21
CA CYS A 202 3.12 1.94 -4.39
C CYS A 202 3.04 3.34 -3.77
N SER A 203 3.77 3.57 -2.67
CA SER A 203 3.89 4.85 -1.97
C SER A 203 4.93 5.80 -2.56
N ALA A 204 5.68 5.42 -3.61
CA ALA A 204 6.75 6.25 -4.15
C ALA A 204 6.23 7.59 -4.67
N LEU A 205 7.01 8.63 -4.44
CA LEU A 205 6.75 9.97 -4.97
C LEU A 205 6.82 9.96 -6.50
N ARG A 206 5.72 10.35 -7.14
CA ARG A 206 5.63 10.44 -8.60
C ARG A 206 5.65 11.85 -9.11
N VAL A 207 5.09 12.80 -8.33
CA VAL A 207 4.99 14.21 -8.70
C VAL A 207 5.44 15.10 -7.55
N LEU A 208 6.48 15.86 -7.78
CA LEU A 208 6.96 16.89 -6.87
C LEU A 208 6.44 18.26 -7.33
N CYS A 209 5.54 18.84 -6.56
CA CYS A 209 4.95 20.14 -6.82
C CYS A 209 5.71 21.20 -6.00
N ILE A 210 6.44 22.07 -6.66
CA ILE A 210 7.35 23.06 -6.03
C ILE A 210 6.82 24.46 -6.25
N GLN A 211 6.66 25.22 -5.17
CA GLN A 211 6.30 26.63 -5.26
C GLN A 211 7.39 27.44 -6.00
N GLU A 212 6.98 28.39 -6.85
CA GLU A 212 7.86 29.03 -7.85
C GLU A 212 9.08 29.73 -7.24
N GLU A 213 8.96 30.28 -6.03
CA GLU A 213 10.01 31.07 -5.38
C GLU A 213 11.23 30.23 -4.97
N ILE A 214 11.04 28.93 -4.75
CA ILE A 214 12.11 28.00 -4.30
C ILE A 214 12.45 26.94 -5.36
N TYR A 215 11.83 27.03 -6.54
CA TYR A 215 11.91 25.98 -7.56
C TYR A 215 13.35 25.72 -8.01
N ASP A 216 14.07 26.75 -8.42
CA ASP A 216 15.39 26.60 -9.03
C ASP A 216 16.44 26.10 -8.01
N ASP A 217 16.36 26.58 -6.76
CA ASP A 217 17.24 26.16 -5.68
C ASP A 217 16.98 24.70 -5.32
N LEU A 218 15.72 24.32 -5.10
CA LEU A 218 15.37 22.94 -4.73
C LEU A 218 15.70 21.95 -5.84
N VAL A 219 15.39 22.26 -7.10
CA VAL A 219 15.75 21.40 -8.24
C VAL A 219 17.26 21.20 -8.36
N THR A 220 18.05 22.27 -8.10
CA THR A 220 19.50 22.20 -8.10
C THR A 220 20.00 21.26 -6.98
N MET A 221 19.44 21.36 -5.78
CA MET A 221 19.80 20.50 -4.65
C MET A 221 19.42 19.02 -4.92
N ILE A 222 18.22 18.78 -5.45
CA ILE A 222 17.78 17.42 -5.81
C ILE A 222 18.70 16.80 -6.87
N LYS A 223 19.01 17.54 -7.95
CA LYS A 223 19.96 17.07 -8.98
C LYS A 223 21.34 16.78 -8.40
N GLY A 224 21.83 17.63 -7.49
CA GLY A 224 23.08 17.41 -6.78
C GLY A 224 23.08 16.13 -5.95
N ASN A 225 22.03 15.88 -5.18
CA ASN A 225 21.91 14.69 -4.34
C ASN A 225 21.79 13.42 -5.20
N ILE A 226 20.94 13.42 -6.25
CA ILE A 226 20.81 12.25 -7.14
C ILE A 226 22.17 11.88 -7.76
N SER A 227 23.03 12.86 -8.08
CA SER A 227 24.35 12.61 -8.67
C SER A 227 25.29 11.81 -7.75
N THR A 228 24.97 11.72 -6.45
CA THR A 228 25.72 10.92 -5.49
C THR A 228 25.17 9.50 -5.32
N GLN A 229 23.99 9.20 -5.86
CA GLN A 229 23.38 7.88 -5.75
C GLN A 229 24.07 6.85 -6.63
N THR A 230 24.27 5.67 -6.10
CA THR A 230 24.88 4.54 -6.80
C THR A 230 23.81 3.57 -7.31
N VAL A 231 23.84 3.30 -8.63
CA VAL A 231 22.94 2.33 -9.29
C VAL A 231 23.74 1.08 -9.64
N GLY A 232 23.31 -0.10 -9.18
CA GLY A 232 24.08 -1.31 -9.42
C GLY A 232 23.52 -2.60 -8.82
N ASP A 233 24.41 -3.60 -8.64
CA ASP A 233 24.05 -4.90 -8.09
C ASP A 233 23.65 -4.77 -6.61
N PRO A 234 22.42 -5.15 -6.24
CA PRO A 234 21.92 -5.00 -4.87
C PRO A 234 22.63 -5.90 -3.84
N ASN A 235 23.53 -6.79 -4.26
CA ASN A 235 24.41 -7.55 -3.36
C ASN A 235 25.55 -6.70 -2.79
N ASP A 236 25.89 -5.58 -3.41
CA ASP A 236 26.92 -4.67 -2.95
C ASP A 236 26.35 -3.69 -1.90
N PHE A 237 27.13 -3.41 -0.85
CA PHE A 237 26.68 -2.58 0.28
C PHE A 237 26.53 -1.08 -0.03
N ASP A 238 27.21 -0.60 -1.06
CA ASP A 238 27.27 0.79 -1.49
C ASP A 238 26.23 1.13 -2.57
N ILE A 239 25.30 0.22 -2.86
CA ILE A 239 24.27 0.42 -3.85
C ILE A 239 23.01 0.99 -3.20
N ASP A 240 22.57 2.15 -3.71
CA ASP A 240 21.34 2.83 -3.30
C ASP A 240 20.14 2.36 -4.12
N ILE A 241 20.33 2.12 -5.41
CA ILE A 241 19.26 1.82 -6.38
C ILE A 241 19.56 0.51 -7.10
N GLY A 242 18.71 -0.48 -6.86
CA GLY A 242 18.78 -1.80 -7.46
C GLY A 242 18.12 -1.87 -8.85
N PRO A 243 17.96 -3.09 -9.40
CA PRO A 243 17.39 -3.32 -10.74
C PRO A 243 15.88 -3.11 -10.80
N ILE A 244 15.36 -2.93 -12.01
CA ILE A 244 13.96 -3.07 -12.36
C ILE A 244 13.60 -4.56 -12.39
N ILE A 245 12.41 -4.91 -11.93
CA ILE A 245 12.01 -6.31 -11.68
C ILE A 245 12.15 -7.22 -12.90
N ASN A 246 11.89 -6.73 -14.11
CA ASN A 246 12.02 -7.51 -15.34
C ASN A 246 12.21 -6.62 -16.58
N ASN A 247 12.58 -7.26 -17.69
CA ASN A 247 12.88 -6.56 -18.96
C ASN A 247 11.65 -5.82 -19.53
N LYS A 248 10.44 -6.34 -19.37
CA LYS A 248 9.22 -5.71 -19.86
C LYS A 248 8.93 -4.39 -19.11
N ALA A 249 9.11 -4.40 -17.79
CA ALA A 249 8.96 -3.19 -16.98
C ALA A 249 10.02 -2.14 -17.37
N LEU A 250 11.27 -2.58 -17.55
CA LEU A 250 12.37 -1.72 -17.99
C LEU A 250 12.10 -1.11 -19.38
N GLU A 251 11.63 -1.91 -20.33
CA GLU A 251 11.26 -1.44 -21.66
C GLU A 251 10.12 -0.41 -21.60
N ASN A 252 9.08 -0.66 -20.80
CA ASN A 252 7.98 0.28 -20.64
C ASN A 252 8.45 1.64 -20.10
N LEU A 253 9.33 1.65 -19.09
CA LEU A 253 9.89 2.88 -18.52
C LEU A 253 10.76 3.63 -19.53
N ASN A 254 11.61 2.93 -20.29
CA ASN A 254 12.42 3.55 -21.34
C ASN A 254 11.56 4.13 -22.48
N ASN A 255 10.49 3.42 -22.86
CA ASN A 255 9.53 3.91 -23.85
C ASN A 255 8.81 5.16 -23.36
N TYR A 256 8.44 5.21 -22.07
CA TYR A 256 7.85 6.39 -21.47
C TYR A 256 8.79 7.59 -21.51
N ILE A 257 10.05 7.43 -21.10
CA ILE A 257 11.06 8.50 -21.16
C ILE A 257 11.24 9.00 -22.60
N THR A 258 11.29 8.07 -23.56
CA THR A 258 11.39 8.41 -24.98
C THR A 258 10.16 9.21 -25.46
N LYS A 259 8.95 8.80 -25.04
CA LYS A 259 7.70 9.51 -25.35
C LYS A 259 7.70 10.93 -24.75
N CYS A 260 8.19 11.12 -23.52
CA CYS A 260 8.32 12.44 -22.92
C CYS A 260 9.26 13.36 -23.73
N LYS A 261 10.42 12.85 -24.12
CA LYS A 261 11.36 13.59 -25.00
C LYS A 261 10.73 13.96 -26.35
N GLN A 262 9.98 13.03 -26.96
CA GLN A 262 9.28 13.28 -28.24
C GLN A 262 8.15 14.31 -28.12
N LYS A 263 7.47 14.37 -26.96
CA LYS A 263 6.47 15.40 -26.65
C LYS A 263 7.10 16.78 -26.33
N GLY A 264 8.42 16.91 -26.35
CA GLY A 264 9.15 18.15 -26.05
C GLY A 264 9.23 18.47 -24.54
N MET A 265 8.95 17.52 -23.67
CA MET A 265 9.16 17.70 -22.23
C MET A 265 10.66 17.77 -21.93
N GLU A 266 11.05 18.61 -20.97
CA GLU A 266 12.41 18.61 -20.46
C GLU A 266 12.64 17.37 -19.61
N VAL A 267 13.59 16.52 -20.04
CA VAL A 267 13.93 15.29 -19.37
C VAL A 267 15.39 15.32 -18.95
N PHE A 268 15.63 15.21 -17.66
CA PHE A 268 16.96 15.07 -17.11
C PHE A 268 17.15 13.63 -16.61
N GLN A 269 17.96 12.86 -17.30
CA GLN A 269 18.34 11.50 -16.92
C GLN A 269 19.81 11.48 -16.49
N PHE A 270 20.07 10.95 -15.31
CA PHE A 270 21.43 10.88 -14.78
C PHE A 270 22.28 9.93 -15.59
N GLU A 271 23.55 10.32 -15.78
CA GLU A 271 24.52 9.44 -16.42
C GLU A 271 24.93 8.33 -15.44
N GLY A 272 24.93 7.10 -15.91
CA GLY A 272 25.34 5.93 -15.18
C GLY A 272 25.81 4.84 -16.13
N LYS A 273 26.24 3.70 -15.61
CA LYS A 273 26.59 2.56 -16.44
C LYS A 273 25.35 2.08 -17.20
N GLU A 274 25.49 1.91 -18.51
CA GLU A 274 24.46 1.21 -19.30
C GLU A 274 24.26 -0.19 -18.72
N SER A 275 23.02 -0.52 -18.43
CA SER A 275 22.64 -1.80 -17.86
C SER A 275 21.40 -2.34 -18.54
N LYS A 276 21.35 -3.67 -18.68
CA LYS A 276 20.17 -4.37 -19.21
C LYS A 276 19.07 -4.58 -18.19
N THR A 277 19.29 -4.20 -16.94
CA THR A 277 18.36 -4.44 -15.82
C THR A 277 18.09 -3.21 -14.98
N HIS A 278 18.83 -2.11 -15.18
CA HIS A 278 18.67 -0.88 -14.41
C HIS A 278 18.26 0.30 -15.28
N ILE A 279 17.62 1.26 -14.66
CA ILE A 279 17.34 2.57 -15.23
C ILE A 279 17.85 3.63 -14.29
N ASN A 280 18.57 4.61 -14.83
CA ASN A 280 19.09 5.69 -14.01
C ASN A 280 17.94 6.62 -13.55
N PRO A 281 18.02 7.22 -12.35
CA PRO A 281 17.08 8.22 -11.90
C PRO A 281 16.80 9.26 -12.97
N THR A 282 15.54 9.53 -13.19
CA THR A 282 15.07 10.41 -14.26
C THR A 282 14.10 11.45 -13.70
N ILE A 283 14.32 12.70 -14.05
CA ILE A 283 13.41 13.81 -13.76
C ILE A 283 12.74 14.24 -15.06
N VAL A 284 11.43 14.44 -15.02
CA VAL A 284 10.62 14.92 -16.15
C VAL A 284 9.86 16.18 -15.70
N ASN A 285 10.08 17.30 -16.37
CA ASN A 285 9.30 18.50 -16.12
C ASN A 285 7.93 18.40 -16.79
N ILE A 286 6.88 18.67 -16.05
CA ILE A 286 5.48 18.65 -16.50
C ILE A 286 4.81 20.00 -16.21
N ASN A 287 3.72 20.28 -16.90
CA ASN A 287 2.94 21.51 -16.72
C ASN A 287 1.64 21.28 -15.94
N SER A 288 1.16 20.05 -15.89
CA SER A 288 -0.06 19.64 -15.18
C SER A 288 0.05 18.18 -14.73
N ILE A 289 -0.66 17.80 -13.68
CA ILE A 289 -0.81 16.39 -13.25
C ILE A 289 -1.37 15.52 -14.38
N SER A 290 -2.23 16.07 -15.22
CA SER A 290 -2.83 15.38 -16.38
C SER A 290 -1.85 15.00 -17.48
N ASP A 291 -0.62 15.52 -17.47
CA ASP A 291 0.44 15.08 -18.38
C ASP A 291 0.88 13.62 -18.12
N ILE A 292 0.57 13.08 -16.93
CA ILE A 292 0.88 11.72 -16.50
C ILE A 292 -0.35 10.85 -16.77
N GLU A 293 -0.30 10.05 -17.85
CA GLU A 293 -1.41 9.18 -18.25
C GLU A 293 -1.60 7.98 -17.32
N ASP A 294 -0.47 7.39 -16.86
CA ASP A 294 -0.44 6.20 -16.00
C ASP A 294 0.71 6.28 -14.99
N GLU A 295 0.59 5.54 -13.88
CA GLU A 295 1.67 5.40 -12.90
C GLU A 295 2.94 4.82 -13.54
N GLN A 296 4.06 5.51 -13.39
CA GLN A 296 5.38 5.03 -13.81
C GLN A 296 6.07 4.33 -12.63
N PHE A 297 6.01 3.00 -12.59
CA PHE A 297 6.50 2.19 -11.47
C PHE A 297 8.01 1.94 -11.57
N GLY A 298 8.78 3.02 -11.43
CA GLY A 298 10.23 3.05 -11.58
C GLY A 298 10.84 4.36 -11.08
N PRO A 299 12.16 4.57 -11.22
CA PRO A 299 12.86 5.74 -10.68
C PRO A 299 12.67 6.98 -11.59
N ILE A 300 11.42 7.37 -11.79
CA ILE A 300 11.01 8.52 -12.59
C ILE A 300 10.22 9.48 -11.70
N LEU A 301 10.74 10.69 -11.53
CA LEU A 301 10.13 11.77 -10.77
C LEU A 301 9.67 12.86 -11.75
N HIS A 302 8.39 13.22 -11.67
CA HIS A 302 7.88 14.39 -12.38
C HIS A 302 8.00 15.63 -11.47
N ILE A 303 8.34 16.75 -12.06
CA ILE A 303 8.43 18.03 -11.33
C ILE A 303 7.46 19.02 -11.96
N LEU A 304 6.66 19.65 -11.12
CA LEU A 304 5.68 20.67 -11.48
C LEU A 304 5.93 21.94 -10.66
N LYS A 305 6.00 23.07 -11.35
CA LYS A 305 6.10 24.39 -10.72
C LYS A 305 4.69 24.98 -10.54
N TYR A 306 4.38 25.53 -9.35
CA TYR A 306 3.10 26.18 -9.10
C TYR A 306 3.28 27.54 -8.41
N LYS A 307 2.31 28.43 -8.55
CA LYS A 307 2.27 29.72 -7.82
C LYS A 307 1.48 29.60 -6.54
N SER A 308 1.86 30.39 -5.54
CA SER A 308 1.20 30.36 -4.22
C SER A 308 -0.32 30.53 -4.27
N ASN A 309 -0.85 31.31 -5.21
CA ASN A 309 -2.29 31.50 -5.40
C ASN A 309 -2.98 30.42 -6.25
N GLU A 310 -2.24 29.43 -6.74
CA GLU A 310 -2.75 28.32 -7.54
C GLU A 310 -2.89 27.01 -6.72
N ILE A 311 -2.62 27.05 -5.40
CA ILE A 311 -2.58 25.86 -4.55
C ILE A 311 -3.90 25.08 -4.54
N ASP A 312 -5.04 25.78 -4.51
CA ASP A 312 -6.36 25.14 -4.49
C ASP A 312 -6.63 24.38 -5.80
N GLN A 313 -6.22 25.00 -6.93
CA GLN A 313 -6.31 24.36 -8.24
C GLN A 313 -5.39 23.14 -8.29
N LEU A 314 -4.15 23.23 -7.79
CA LEU A 314 -3.21 22.12 -7.75
C LEU A 314 -3.76 20.95 -6.93
N ILE A 315 -4.32 21.20 -5.75
CA ILE A 315 -4.92 20.13 -4.93
C ILE A 315 -6.14 19.53 -5.65
N ALA A 316 -6.93 20.33 -6.33
CA ALA A 316 -8.04 19.83 -7.15
C ALA A 316 -7.54 18.91 -8.28
N GLU A 317 -6.49 19.28 -9.01
CA GLU A 317 -5.87 18.44 -10.05
C GLU A 317 -5.33 17.12 -9.49
N ILE A 318 -4.71 17.13 -8.29
CA ILE A 318 -4.26 15.92 -7.61
C ILE A 318 -5.46 15.01 -7.31
N ASN A 319 -6.54 15.57 -6.74
CA ASN A 319 -7.75 14.82 -6.41
C ASN A 319 -8.46 14.27 -7.66
N ASP A 320 -8.50 15.05 -8.75
CA ASP A 320 -9.16 14.70 -10.01
C ASP A 320 -8.44 13.56 -10.75
N SER A 321 -7.18 13.26 -10.40
CA SER A 321 -6.50 12.06 -10.88
C SER A 321 -7.24 10.77 -10.49
N GLY A 322 -8.10 10.83 -9.46
CA GLY A 322 -8.84 9.71 -8.88
C GLY A 322 -7.99 8.77 -8.03
N TYR A 323 -6.68 8.91 -8.04
CA TYR A 323 -5.77 8.18 -7.15
C TYR A 323 -5.68 8.87 -5.80
N GLY A 324 -5.53 8.10 -4.73
CA GLY A 324 -5.45 8.64 -3.37
C GLY A 324 -4.72 7.69 -2.42
N LEU A 325 -3.44 7.36 -2.70
CA LEU A 325 -2.66 6.49 -1.82
C LEU A 325 -1.86 7.30 -0.81
N THR A 326 -0.84 8.04 -1.26
CA THR A 326 0.02 8.85 -0.40
C THR A 326 0.16 10.27 -0.92
N MET A 327 0.38 11.21 0.01
CA MET A 327 0.74 12.59 -0.29
C MET A 327 1.74 13.12 0.73
N GLY A 328 2.76 13.82 0.26
CA GLY A 328 3.71 14.57 1.08
C GLY A 328 3.36 16.05 1.13
N ILE A 329 3.64 16.69 2.26
CA ILE A 329 3.53 18.16 2.43
C ILE A 329 4.75 18.63 3.17
N HIS A 330 5.49 19.56 2.57
CA HIS A 330 6.59 20.24 3.24
C HIS A 330 6.32 21.73 3.40
N THR A 331 6.20 22.15 4.63
CA THR A 331 5.97 23.56 5.04
C THR A 331 6.34 23.74 6.49
N ARG A 332 6.84 24.93 6.87
CA ARG A 332 7.04 25.29 8.28
C ARG A 332 5.84 26.03 8.89
N ILE A 333 4.74 26.14 8.13
CA ILE A 333 3.50 26.81 8.57
C ILE A 333 2.44 25.74 8.82
N GLU A 334 2.20 25.40 10.10
CA GLU A 334 1.28 24.33 10.52
C GLU A 334 -0.12 24.48 9.92
N SER A 335 -0.69 25.70 9.95
CA SER A 335 -2.02 25.94 9.37
C SER A 335 -2.10 25.70 7.86
N ARG A 336 -1.00 25.80 7.12
CA ARG A 336 -0.92 25.43 5.71
C ARG A 336 -0.89 23.91 5.55
N ALA A 337 -0.12 23.21 6.38
CA ALA A 337 -0.10 21.76 6.37
C ALA A 337 -1.50 21.19 6.62
N ASP A 338 -2.20 21.71 7.64
CA ASP A 338 -3.57 21.31 7.98
C ASP A 338 -4.54 21.62 6.83
N TYR A 339 -4.42 22.81 6.23
CA TYR A 339 -5.25 23.19 5.09
C TYR A 339 -5.06 22.27 3.89
N PHE A 340 -3.81 22.05 3.45
CA PHE A 340 -3.51 21.19 2.30
C PHE A 340 -3.97 19.74 2.58
N GLY A 341 -3.73 19.24 3.79
CA GLY A 341 -4.17 17.94 4.21
C GLY A 341 -5.69 17.79 4.19
N SER A 342 -6.43 18.77 4.68
CA SER A 342 -7.89 18.73 4.75
C SER A 342 -8.58 18.76 3.39
N MET A 343 -7.92 19.38 2.38
CA MET A 343 -8.45 19.48 1.01
C MET A 343 -8.11 18.27 0.14
N SER A 344 -7.25 17.37 0.63
CA SER A 344 -6.72 16.26 -0.16
C SER A 344 -7.47 14.95 0.08
N ASN A 345 -7.87 14.27 -1.01
CA ASN A 345 -8.57 12.99 -0.99
C ASN A 345 -7.59 11.81 -1.06
N VAL A 346 -6.69 11.70 -0.07
CA VAL A 346 -5.69 10.63 -0.03
C VAL A 346 -5.74 9.85 1.26
N GLY A 347 -5.36 8.59 1.20
CA GLY A 347 -5.37 7.70 2.35
C GLY A 347 -4.31 8.04 3.39
N ASN A 348 -3.11 8.42 2.98
CA ASN A 348 -1.98 8.70 3.88
C ASN A 348 -1.34 10.04 3.53
N ILE A 349 -1.25 10.94 4.51
CA ILE A 349 -0.61 12.25 4.38
C ILE A 349 0.61 12.28 5.30
N TYR A 350 1.74 12.70 4.76
CA TYR A 350 3.02 12.80 5.45
C TYR A 350 3.49 14.25 5.46
N ILE A 351 3.62 14.83 6.64
CA ILE A 351 4.00 16.25 6.80
C ILE A 351 5.44 16.31 7.29
N ASN A 352 6.28 17.04 6.53
CA ASN A 352 7.70 17.29 6.81
C ASN A 352 8.50 15.97 7.03
N ARG A 353 8.25 14.99 6.20
CA ARG A 353 8.96 13.71 6.17
C ARG A 353 8.78 13.00 4.83
N ASP A 354 9.53 11.94 4.61
CA ASP A 354 9.39 11.04 3.45
C ASP A 354 8.02 10.33 3.39
N MET A 355 7.65 9.89 2.21
CA MET A 355 6.36 9.25 1.90
C MET A 355 6.42 7.72 1.92
N VAL A 356 7.55 7.13 2.28
CA VAL A 356 7.77 5.68 2.25
C VAL A 356 7.99 5.14 3.66
N GLY A 357 7.86 3.81 3.85
CA GLY A 357 8.12 3.16 5.13
C GLY A 357 7.04 3.42 6.19
N ALA A 358 5.77 3.24 5.85
CA ALA A 358 4.67 3.27 6.82
C ALA A 358 4.85 2.18 7.89
N GLY A 359 4.72 2.56 9.16
CA GLY A 359 4.88 1.64 10.28
C GLY A 359 3.59 0.93 10.66
N VAL A 360 3.62 -0.41 10.76
CA VAL A 360 2.49 -1.24 11.21
C VAL A 360 2.04 -0.80 12.59
N GLY A 361 0.75 -0.54 12.75
CA GLY A 361 0.12 -0.10 14.01
C GLY A 361 0.22 1.40 14.28
N SER A 362 1.28 2.06 13.82
CA SER A 362 1.49 3.51 14.01
C SER A 362 1.05 4.35 12.82
N GLN A 363 1.22 3.83 11.62
CA GLN A 363 0.87 4.48 10.36
C GLN A 363 0.17 3.48 9.44
N PRO A 364 -1.10 3.11 9.73
CA PRO A 364 -1.87 2.21 8.87
C PRO A 364 -1.87 2.68 7.42
N PHE A 365 -1.64 1.76 6.50
CA PHE A 365 -1.40 2.06 5.11
C PHE A 365 -2.51 1.55 4.19
N GLY A 366 -3.01 2.41 3.31
CA GLY A 366 -4.02 2.06 2.31
C GLY A 366 -4.59 3.29 1.62
N GLY A 367 -5.00 3.11 0.37
CA GLY A 367 -5.53 4.15 -0.48
C GLY A 367 -7.05 4.28 -0.48
N VAL A 368 -7.51 5.32 -1.16
CA VAL A 368 -8.91 5.57 -1.49
C VAL A 368 -9.07 5.73 -3.01
N GLY A 369 -10.30 5.71 -3.50
CA GLY A 369 -10.59 5.89 -4.93
C GLY A 369 -9.98 4.79 -5.80
N LEU A 370 -9.15 5.16 -6.76
CA LEU A 370 -8.46 4.21 -7.64
C LEU A 370 -7.30 3.47 -6.95
N SER A 371 -6.88 3.92 -5.75
CA SER A 371 -5.70 3.38 -5.05
C SER A 371 -6.02 2.30 -4.02
N GLY A 372 -7.27 2.10 -3.67
CA GLY A 372 -7.61 1.04 -2.72
C GLY A 372 -9.05 1.04 -2.25
N SER A 373 -9.40 -0.02 -1.53
CA SER A 373 -10.71 -0.22 -0.94
C SER A 373 -10.61 -0.77 0.48
N GLY A 374 -11.46 -0.29 1.37
CA GLY A 374 -11.59 -0.80 2.72
C GLY A 374 -10.65 -0.18 3.76
N PHE A 375 -10.51 -0.87 4.90
CA PHE A 375 -9.67 -0.43 5.99
C PHE A 375 -8.20 -0.67 5.71
N LYS A 376 -7.35 0.19 6.27
CA LYS A 376 -5.90 0.22 6.01
C LYS A 376 -5.16 -0.95 6.62
N ALA A 377 -4.26 -1.56 5.86
CA ALA A 377 -3.36 -2.60 6.34
C ALA A 377 -2.50 -2.09 7.51
N GLY A 378 -2.26 -2.95 8.49
CA GLY A 378 -1.57 -2.56 9.73
C GLY A 378 -2.38 -1.63 10.64
N GLY A 379 -3.69 -1.47 10.38
CA GLY A 379 -4.57 -0.63 11.17
C GLY A 379 -5.53 -1.41 12.08
N PRO A 380 -6.14 -0.73 13.06
CA PRO A 380 -6.99 -1.36 14.08
C PRO A 380 -8.26 -1.99 13.49
N ASN A 381 -8.77 -1.48 12.38
CA ASN A 381 -10.00 -1.95 11.74
C ASN A 381 -9.76 -2.95 10.61
N TYR A 382 -8.49 -3.22 10.24
CA TYR A 382 -8.18 -4.05 9.07
C TYR A 382 -8.77 -5.45 9.18
N LEU A 383 -8.71 -6.07 10.36
CA LEU A 383 -9.21 -7.43 10.60
C LEU A 383 -10.74 -7.55 10.43
N LEU A 384 -11.50 -6.48 10.62
CA LEU A 384 -12.96 -6.49 10.46
C LEU A 384 -13.39 -6.89 9.03
N GLN A 385 -12.56 -6.63 8.04
CA GLN A 385 -12.82 -7.01 6.65
C GLN A 385 -12.81 -8.55 6.43
N PHE A 386 -12.14 -9.27 7.32
CA PHE A 386 -12.01 -10.74 7.28
C PHE A 386 -13.02 -11.46 8.16
N LEU A 387 -13.91 -10.73 8.83
CA LEU A 387 -14.87 -11.27 9.79
C LEU A 387 -16.31 -11.01 9.35
N ASN A 388 -17.21 -11.95 9.70
CA ASN A 388 -18.64 -11.72 9.69
C ASN A 388 -19.06 -11.23 11.07
N GLU A 389 -19.83 -10.15 11.10
CA GLU A 389 -20.48 -9.63 12.27
C GLU A 389 -21.84 -10.30 12.47
N LYS A 390 -22.15 -10.71 13.70
CA LYS A 390 -23.43 -11.29 14.07
C LYS A 390 -23.94 -10.62 15.34
N VAL A 391 -25.14 -10.07 15.23
CA VAL A 391 -25.87 -9.50 16.39
C VAL A 391 -26.92 -10.50 16.83
N VAL A 392 -26.99 -10.73 18.14
CA VAL A 392 -28.03 -11.54 18.79
C VAL A 392 -28.74 -10.66 19.80
N SER A 393 -30.02 -10.40 19.55
CA SER A 393 -30.91 -9.69 20.48
C SER A 393 -31.83 -10.68 21.17
N LYS A 394 -31.85 -10.66 22.50
CA LYS A 394 -32.56 -11.62 23.30
C LYS A 394 -33.47 -10.88 24.31
N ASN A 395 -34.75 -11.15 24.24
CA ASN A 395 -35.70 -10.63 25.21
C ASN A 395 -35.64 -11.50 26.49
N SER A 396 -34.95 -11.02 27.53
CA SER A 396 -34.78 -11.73 28.79
C SER A 396 -36.08 -11.85 29.57
N VAL A 397 -37.04 -10.93 29.38
CA VAL A 397 -38.37 -10.97 30.03
C VAL A 397 -39.16 -12.19 29.57
N ALA A 398 -39.06 -12.59 28.31
CA ALA A 398 -39.72 -13.76 27.77
C ALA A 398 -39.27 -15.10 28.41
N PHE A 399 -38.10 -15.11 29.05
CA PHE A 399 -37.58 -16.24 29.81
C PHE A 399 -37.95 -16.20 31.30
N GLY A 400 -38.86 -15.31 31.71
CA GLY A 400 -39.29 -15.16 33.11
C GLY A 400 -38.48 -14.12 33.92
N GLY A 401 -37.72 -13.26 33.23
CA GLY A 401 -37.02 -12.13 33.87
C GLY A 401 -38.00 -11.06 34.37
N ASN A 402 -37.71 -10.49 35.56
CA ASN A 402 -38.47 -9.36 36.07
C ASN A 402 -37.70 -8.06 35.79
N THR A 403 -38.23 -7.19 34.94
CA THR A 403 -37.63 -5.92 34.52
C THR A 403 -37.43 -4.95 35.70
N GLU A 404 -38.28 -5.02 36.75
CA GLU A 404 -38.11 -4.19 37.97
C GLU A 404 -36.87 -4.60 38.77
N LEU A 405 -36.52 -5.91 38.77
CA LEU A 405 -35.32 -6.40 39.47
C LEU A 405 -34.03 -6.10 38.67
N LEU A 406 -34.12 -6.06 37.35
CA LEU A 406 -32.98 -5.72 36.49
C LEU A 406 -32.59 -4.25 36.62
N ASN A 407 -33.57 -3.34 36.73
CA ASN A 407 -33.33 -1.91 36.94
C ASN A 407 -32.69 -1.60 38.31
N LEU A 408 -32.87 -2.46 39.34
CA LEU A 408 -32.27 -2.28 40.66
C LEU A 408 -30.76 -2.63 40.67
N GLN A 409 -30.24 -3.31 39.67
CA GLN A 409 -28.82 -3.62 39.55
C GLN A 409 -27.99 -2.50 38.89
N GLU A 410 -28.63 -1.59 38.15
CA GLU A 410 -27.96 -0.44 37.50
C GLU A 410 -27.76 0.74 38.48
N ASP A 411 -28.44 0.75 39.63
CA ASP A 411 -28.38 1.82 40.65
C ASP A 411 -27.43 1.48 41.85
N LEU A 412 -26.63 0.39 41.74
CA LEU A 412 -25.62 -0.04 42.73
C LEU A 412 -24.22 -0.03 42.12
#